data_3fd5f4d368b9b0e020e0bf659f00acf2
#
_entry.id   3fd5f4d368b9b0e020e0bf659f00acf2
#
_cell.length_a   1.000
_cell.length_b   1.000
_cell.length_c   1.000
_cell.angle_alpha   90.00
_cell.angle_beta   90.00
_cell.angle_gamma   90.00
#
_symmetry.space_group_name_H-M   'P 1'
#
loop_
_entity.id
_entity.type
_entity.pdbx_description
1 polymer ?
#
loop_
_entity_poly.entity_id
_entity_poly.type
_entity_poly.pdbx_seq_one_letter_code
_entity_poly.pdbx_strand_id
1 'polypeptide(L)'
;MNEQKYPQFERLHVLRTEALCSIRDRAFDIFPLFMENYSEGIVSGCLPIATPDTITVGRGMILHNNFFYLLNEPMSIEYAPTEEYMMLKIIFEPELETENFIQRDVNLILTHDMDLAENEIEICRFKLKKGAVLRANYTDFFDRATEFDTINTINVPYAAIGGQTLSSEILGAFATEAKDFELSTMDFQFCFSVLSGRRISAAQISLYIEHRLKTEISNPTNQTLYDNLCLILREIKNGKRREITGTRRRRREIMLD
;
A
#
# COMPACT_ATOMS: atom_id res chain seq x y z
N MET A 1 11.72 -8.20 -37.00
CA MET A 1 12.01 -6.77 -37.00
C MET A 1 10.94 -6.12 -36.14
N ASN A 2 11.31 -5.50 -35.01
CA ASN A 2 10.34 -4.82 -34.17
C ASN A 2 10.04 -3.45 -34.77
N GLU A 3 8.92 -3.32 -35.46
CA GLU A 3 8.47 -2.06 -36.05
C GLU A 3 7.65 -1.25 -35.06
N GLN A 4 8.08 -0.02 -34.79
CA GLN A 4 7.32 0.90 -33.90
C GLN A 4 6.65 1.96 -34.78
N LYS A 5 5.30 1.99 -34.76
CA LYS A 5 4.49 2.95 -35.51
C LYS A 5 3.85 3.96 -34.54
N TYR A 6 3.98 5.24 -34.84
CA TYR A 6 3.36 6.32 -34.09
C TYR A 6 2.34 7.02 -35.00
N PRO A 7 1.08 7.10 -34.63
CA PRO A 7 0.09 7.83 -35.42
C PRO A 7 0.44 9.32 -35.46
N GLN A 8 0.38 9.89 -36.65
CA GLN A 8 0.53 11.34 -36.88
C GLN A 8 -0.84 11.95 -37.17
N PHE A 9 -1.17 13.01 -36.44
CA PHE A 9 -2.43 13.75 -36.61
C PHE A 9 -2.13 15.15 -37.10
N GLU A 10 -2.42 15.40 -38.38
CA GLU A 10 -2.29 16.71 -38.99
C GLU A 10 -3.69 17.26 -39.38
N ARG A 11 -3.77 18.57 -39.61
CA ARG A 11 -5.00 19.19 -40.02
C ARG A 11 -5.46 18.57 -41.35
N LEU A 12 -6.74 18.16 -41.43
CA LEU A 12 -7.39 17.51 -42.58
C LEU A 12 -6.97 16.02 -42.79
N HIS A 13 -6.21 15.40 -41.92
CA HIS A 13 -6.01 13.95 -41.98
C HIS A 13 -7.29 13.22 -41.59
N VAL A 14 -7.61 12.15 -42.32
CA VAL A 14 -8.71 11.25 -41.99
C VAL A 14 -8.25 10.38 -40.81
N LEU A 15 -9.01 10.42 -39.72
CA LEU A 15 -8.75 9.55 -38.58
C LEU A 15 -9.09 8.10 -38.94
N ARG A 16 -8.08 7.24 -38.98
CA ARG A 16 -8.26 5.82 -39.29
C ARG A 16 -8.38 5.01 -38.00
N THR A 17 -9.20 3.98 -38.03
CA THR A 17 -9.36 3.05 -36.91
C THR A 17 -8.03 2.43 -36.46
N GLU A 18 -7.12 2.13 -37.40
CA GLU A 18 -5.79 1.61 -37.09
C GLU A 18 -4.94 2.55 -36.21
N ALA A 19 -5.07 3.87 -36.41
CA ALA A 19 -4.36 4.86 -35.59
C ALA A 19 -4.93 4.89 -34.16
N LEU A 20 -6.24 4.78 -34.00
CA LEU A 20 -6.91 4.69 -32.68
C LEU A 20 -6.55 3.39 -31.97
N CYS A 21 -6.59 2.25 -32.66
CA CYS A 21 -6.17 0.97 -32.10
C CYS A 21 -4.70 1.02 -31.65
N SER A 22 -3.81 1.61 -32.44
CA SER A 22 -2.39 1.75 -32.06
C SER A 22 -2.19 2.55 -30.78
N ILE A 23 -2.99 3.58 -30.51
CA ILE A 23 -2.93 4.35 -29.26
C ILE A 23 -3.43 3.50 -28.09
N ARG A 24 -4.59 2.86 -28.27
CA ARG A 24 -5.17 1.96 -27.26
C ARG A 24 -4.19 0.85 -26.89
N ASP A 25 -3.73 0.10 -27.87
CA ASP A 25 -2.90 -1.09 -27.66
C ASP A 25 -1.60 -0.73 -26.95
N ARG A 26 -0.97 0.39 -27.29
CA ARG A 26 0.23 0.87 -26.59
C ARG A 26 0.00 1.15 -25.10
N ALA A 27 -1.13 1.76 -24.76
CA ALA A 27 -1.46 2.01 -23.36
C ALA A 27 -1.61 0.70 -22.58
N PHE A 28 -2.23 -0.30 -23.19
CA PHE A 28 -2.41 -1.62 -22.57
C PHE A 28 -1.13 -2.46 -22.53
N ASP A 29 -0.23 -2.32 -23.52
CA ASP A 29 1.01 -3.12 -23.61
C ASP A 29 2.12 -2.59 -22.69
N ILE A 30 2.20 -1.27 -22.47
CA ILE A 30 3.29 -0.66 -21.69
C ILE A 30 3.22 -0.99 -20.22
N PHE A 31 2.04 -0.90 -19.60
CA PHE A 31 1.88 -1.11 -18.16
C PHE A 31 2.25 -2.52 -17.70
N PRO A 32 1.83 -3.61 -18.35
CA PRO A 32 2.27 -4.96 -17.99
C PRO A 32 3.79 -5.13 -18.04
N LEU A 33 4.48 -4.52 -19.02
CA LEU A 33 5.93 -4.58 -19.11
C LEU A 33 6.62 -3.85 -17.95
N PHE A 34 6.10 -2.71 -17.52
CA PHE A 34 6.64 -2.01 -16.34
C PHE A 34 6.48 -2.80 -15.06
N MET A 35 5.44 -3.62 -14.98
CA MET A 35 5.08 -4.38 -13.78
C MET A 35 5.40 -5.87 -13.89
N GLU A 36 6.15 -6.30 -14.91
CA GLU A 36 6.44 -7.72 -15.21
C GLU A 36 6.96 -8.52 -14.01
N ASN A 37 7.73 -7.86 -13.12
CA ASN A 37 8.30 -8.51 -11.94
C ASN A 37 7.52 -8.22 -10.64
N TYR A 38 6.39 -7.53 -10.74
CA TYR A 38 5.56 -7.22 -9.57
C TYR A 38 4.57 -8.33 -9.30
N SER A 39 4.31 -8.57 -8.02
CA SER A 39 3.20 -9.40 -7.58
C SER A 39 1.86 -8.71 -7.82
N GLU A 40 0.80 -9.50 -7.81
CA GLU A 40 -0.56 -8.97 -7.70
C GLU A 40 -0.76 -8.20 -6.39
N GLY A 41 -1.71 -7.25 -6.39
CA GLY A 41 -2.05 -6.43 -5.24
C GLY A 41 -2.24 -4.95 -5.57
N ILE A 42 -2.37 -4.13 -4.54
CA ILE A 42 -2.54 -2.69 -4.68
C ILE A 42 -1.23 -2.05 -5.16
N VAL A 43 -1.30 -1.42 -6.33
CA VAL A 43 -0.18 -0.66 -6.90
C VAL A 43 -0.12 0.74 -6.30
N SER A 44 -1.27 1.41 -6.13
CA SER A 44 -1.35 2.74 -5.52
C SER A 44 -2.75 3.05 -5.02
N GLY A 45 -2.89 3.92 -4.05
CA GLY A 45 -4.17 4.36 -3.51
C GLY A 45 -4.94 3.25 -2.79
N CYS A 46 -6.24 3.16 -3.02
CA CYS A 46 -7.18 2.23 -2.39
C CYS A 46 -7.21 2.31 -0.86
N LEU A 47 -6.90 3.49 -0.29
CA LEU A 47 -6.86 3.66 1.15
C LEU A 47 -8.28 3.71 1.72
N PRO A 48 -8.60 2.91 2.75
CA PRO A 48 -9.89 2.96 3.41
C PRO A 48 -9.96 4.16 4.37
N ILE A 49 -11.06 4.88 4.31
CA ILE A 49 -11.40 5.99 5.21
C ILE A 49 -12.73 5.64 5.88
N ALA A 50 -12.79 5.69 7.20
CA ALA A 50 -14.02 5.47 7.96
C ALA A 50 -14.71 6.80 8.28
N THR A 51 -16.01 6.81 8.10
CA THR A 51 -16.96 7.77 8.69
C THR A 51 -17.81 7.02 9.71
N PRO A 52 -18.72 7.66 10.46
CA PRO A 52 -19.56 6.94 11.44
C PRO A 52 -20.39 5.79 10.86
N ASP A 53 -20.76 5.85 9.58
CA ASP A 53 -21.72 4.92 8.97
C ASP A 53 -21.15 4.20 7.74
N THR A 54 -20.03 4.68 7.17
CA THR A 54 -19.51 4.15 5.90
C THR A 54 -18.00 4.00 5.92
N ILE A 55 -17.51 3.00 5.18
CA ILE A 55 -16.11 2.90 4.79
C ILE A 55 -16.01 3.26 3.32
N THR A 56 -15.16 4.22 3.00
CA THR A 56 -14.89 4.66 1.64
C THR A 56 -13.50 4.22 1.24
N VAL A 57 -13.40 3.44 0.17
CA VAL A 57 -12.12 3.10 -0.48
C VAL A 57 -11.79 4.19 -1.48
N GLY A 58 -10.67 4.85 -1.30
CA GLY A 58 -10.24 5.94 -2.17
C GLY A 58 -9.85 5.47 -3.56
N ARG A 59 -9.59 6.43 -4.46
CA ARG A 59 -9.07 6.15 -5.81
C ARG A 59 -7.78 5.36 -5.72
N GLY A 60 -7.54 4.50 -6.72
CA GLY A 60 -6.33 3.70 -6.74
C GLY A 60 -6.20 2.82 -7.98
N MET A 61 -5.16 2.00 -7.95
CA MET A 61 -4.84 1.06 -9.00
C MET A 61 -4.46 -0.28 -8.39
N ILE A 62 -5.04 -1.35 -8.91
CA ILE A 62 -4.82 -2.72 -8.47
C ILE A 62 -4.34 -3.53 -9.67
N LEU A 63 -3.31 -4.36 -9.47
CA LEU A 63 -2.85 -5.35 -10.43
C LEU A 63 -3.44 -6.72 -10.02
N HIS A 64 -4.25 -7.31 -10.90
CA HIS A 64 -4.85 -8.62 -10.70
C HIS A 64 -4.98 -9.36 -12.04
N ASN A 65 -4.54 -10.61 -12.09
CA ASN A 65 -4.54 -11.45 -13.29
C ASN A 65 -3.92 -10.76 -14.52
N ASN A 66 -2.78 -10.07 -14.34
CA ASN A 66 -2.09 -9.26 -15.36
C ASN A 66 -2.87 -8.06 -15.90
N PHE A 67 -3.98 -7.68 -15.28
CA PHE A 67 -4.77 -6.50 -15.64
C PHE A 67 -4.69 -5.42 -14.56
N PHE A 68 -4.75 -4.16 -15.02
CA PHE A 68 -4.85 -3.00 -14.14
C PHE A 68 -6.29 -2.58 -13.99
N TYR A 69 -6.79 -2.69 -12.76
CA TYR A 69 -8.08 -2.15 -12.37
C TYR A 69 -7.88 -0.75 -11.80
N LEU A 70 -8.49 0.25 -12.44
CA LEU A 70 -8.43 1.64 -12.01
C LEU A 70 -9.71 2.01 -11.27
N LEU A 71 -9.59 2.28 -9.96
CA LEU A 71 -10.65 2.90 -9.20
C LEU A 71 -10.60 4.42 -9.44
N ASN A 72 -11.30 4.86 -10.47
CA ASN A 72 -11.32 6.27 -10.87
C ASN A 72 -12.08 7.16 -9.90
N GLU A 73 -13.05 6.59 -9.19
CA GLU A 73 -13.87 7.26 -8.18
C GLU A 73 -13.83 6.45 -6.87
N PRO A 74 -13.98 7.10 -5.72
CA PRO A 74 -14.10 6.41 -4.45
C PRO A 74 -15.34 5.53 -4.42
N MET A 75 -15.21 4.36 -3.81
CA MET A 75 -16.31 3.42 -3.58
C MET A 75 -16.64 3.36 -2.10
N SER A 76 -17.92 3.38 -1.73
CA SER A 76 -18.34 3.39 -0.33
C SER A 76 -19.28 2.23 -0.02
N ILE A 77 -19.18 1.70 1.19
CA ILE A 77 -20.06 0.67 1.72
C ILE A 77 -20.47 1.02 3.16
N GLU A 78 -21.74 0.80 3.47
CA GLU A 78 -22.24 0.98 4.83
C GLU A 78 -21.79 -0.16 5.73
N TYR A 79 -21.57 0.13 7.02
CA TYR A 79 -21.23 -0.86 8.02
C TYR A 79 -22.04 -0.65 9.31
N ALA A 80 -22.15 -1.71 10.10
CA ALA A 80 -22.77 -1.68 11.41
C ALA A 80 -21.92 -2.42 12.44
N PRO A 81 -22.04 -2.10 13.75
CA PRO A 81 -21.38 -2.84 14.82
C PRO A 81 -21.89 -4.27 14.89
N THR A 82 -20.99 -5.24 14.77
CA THR A 82 -21.30 -6.67 14.84
C THR A 82 -20.65 -7.36 16.02
N GLU A 83 -19.65 -6.71 16.66
CA GLU A 83 -18.78 -7.29 17.71
C GLU A 83 -17.98 -8.52 17.21
N GLU A 84 -18.05 -8.81 15.91
CA GLU A 84 -17.31 -9.87 15.21
C GLU A 84 -16.35 -9.25 14.19
N TYR A 85 -15.41 -10.05 13.71
CA TYR A 85 -14.54 -9.62 12.63
C TYR A 85 -15.32 -9.47 11.33
N MET A 86 -15.11 -8.33 10.69
CA MET A 86 -15.57 -8.01 9.35
C MET A 86 -14.36 -7.78 8.46
N MET A 87 -14.43 -8.24 7.23
CA MET A 87 -13.45 -7.96 6.19
C MET A 87 -14.11 -7.22 5.04
N LEU A 88 -13.51 -6.11 4.66
CA LEU A 88 -13.85 -5.39 3.42
C LEU A 88 -12.98 -5.93 2.30
N LYS A 89 -13.62 -6.44 1.26
CA LYS A 89 -12.97 -7.00 0.07
C LYS A 89 -13.37 -6.23 -1.18
N ILE A 90 -12.49 -6.17 -2.14
CA ILE A 90 -12.81 -5.90 -3.54
C ILE A 90 -12.97 -7.24 -4.24
N ILE A 91 -14.06 -7.39 -4.99
CA ILE A 91 -14.32 -8.52 -5.86
C ILE A 91 -14.10 -8.07 -7.30
N PHE A 92 -13.32 -8.84 -8.05
CA PHE A 92 -13.13 -8.65 -9.49
C PHE A 92 -14.20 -9.45 -10.23
N GLU A 93 -15.07 -8.73 -10.92
CA GLU A 93 -16.15 -9.34 -11.68
C GLU A 93 -15.61 -10.03 -12.95
N PRO A 94 -16.29 -11.06 -13.44
CA PRO A 94 -15.95 -11.68 -14.73
C PRO A 94 -15.96 -10.64 -15.85
N GLU A 95 -15.05 -10.81 -16.79
CA GLU A 95 -14.98 -9.96 -17.99
C GLU A 95 -16.29 -10.07 -18.78
N LEU A 96 -16.86 -8.92 -19.13
CA LEU A 96 -18.04 -8.80 -19.97
C LEU A 96 -17.64 -8.18 -21.33
N GLU A 97 -17.79 -8.98 -22.39
CA GLU A 97 -17.61 -8.50 -23.75
C GLU A 97 -18.94 -7.96 -24.29
N THR A 98 -18.93 -6.70 -24.72
CA THR A 98 -20.03 -6.03 -25.38
C THR A 98 -19.65 -5.73 -26.83
N GLU A 99 -20.61 -5.29 -27.66
CA GLU A 99 -20.34 -4.96 -29.06
C GLU A 99 -19.16 -3.96 -29.24
N ASN A 100 -18.98 -3.05 -28.29
CA ASN A 100 -17.99 -1.96 -28.42
C ASN A 100 -16.89 -1.98 -27.36
N PHE A 101 -17.04 -2.73 -26.27
CA PHE A 101 -16.15 -2.69 -25.11
C PHE A 101 -15.92 -4.06 -24.49
N ILE A 102 -14.72 -4.26 -23.99
CA ILE A 102 -14.42 -5.27 -22.97
C ILE A 102 -14.50 -4.54 -21.63
N GLN A 103 -15.42 -4.95 -20.79
CA GLN A 103 -15.70 -4.34 -19.49
C GLN A 103 -15.20 -5.24 -18.36
N ARG A 104 -14.49 -4.64 -17.40
CA ARG A 104 -14.01 -5.30 -16.18
C ARG A 104 -14.38 -4.42 -14.99
N ASP A 105 -15.30 -4.93 -14.21
CA ASP A 105 -15.84 -4.20 -13.07
C ASP A 105 -15.27 -4.75 -11.76
N VAL A 106 -15.33 -3.94 -10.72
CA VAL A 106 -15.03 -4.32 -9.35
C VAL A 106 -16.15 -3.89 -8.43
N ASN A 107 -16.40 -4.70 -7.41
CA ASN A 107 -17.40 -4.41 -6.38
C ASN A 107 -16.78 -4.46 -5.00
N LEU A 108 -17.39 -3.74 -4.03
CA LEU A 108 -17.07 -3.87 -2.62
C LEU A 108 -18.04 -4.82 -1.94
N ILE A 109 -17.50 -5.69 -1.11
CA ILE A 109 -18.29 -6.51 -0.19
C ILE A 109 -17.73 -6.42 1.22
N LEU A 110 -18.61 -6.34 2.20
CA LEU A 110 -18.28 -6.43 3.61
C LEU A 110 -18.84 -7.76 4.16
N THR A 111 -17.98 -8.60 4.69
CA THR A 111 -18.34 -9.98 5.08
C THR A 111 -17.65 -10.42 6.36
N HIS A 112 -18.23 -11.41 7.04
CA HIS A 112 -17.59 -12.14 8.15
C HIS A 112 -16.60 -13.22 7.66
N ASP A 113 -16.66 -13.57 6.37
CA ASP A 113 -15.74 -14.54 5.80
C ASP A 113 -14.34 -13.94 5.66
N MET A 114 -13.38 -14.54 6.38
CA MET A 114 -11.99 -14.10 6.41
C MET A 114 -11.12 -14.78 5.33
N ASP A 115 -11.66 -15.73 4.58
CA ASP A 115 -10.98 -16.36 3.47
C ASP A 115 -11.14 -15.52 2.20
N LEU A 116 -10.12 -15.54 1.35
CA LEU A 116 -10.11 -14.83 0.07
C LEU A 116 -10.24 -15.83 -1.07
N ALA A 117 -11.21 -15.62 -1.95
CA ALA A 117 -11.29 -16.31 -3.22
C ALA A 117 -10.22 -15.78 -4.21
N GLU A 118 -10.00 -16.52 -5.31
CA GLU A 118 -9.00 -16.09 -6.32
C GLU A 118 -9.32 -14.74 -6.95
N ASN A 119 -10.60 -14.37 -7.03
CA ASN A 119 -11.06 -13.08 -7.55
C ASN A 119 -11.33 -12.03 -6.46
N GLU A 120 -10.72 -12.16 -5.29
CA GLU A 120 -10.91 -11.25 -4.17
C GLU A 120 -9.60 -10.67 -3.66
N ILE A 121 -9.64 -9.45 -3.17
CA ILE A 121 -8.52 -8.80 -2.48
C ILE A 121 -9.01 -8.11 -1.22
N GLU A 122 -8.28 -8.29 -0.10
CA GLU A 122 -8.56 -7.60 1.15
C GLU A 122 -8.18 -6.12 1.05
N ILE A 123 -9.07 -5.25 1.54
CA ILE A 123 -8.82 -3.81 1.70
C ILE A 123 -8.62 -3.43 3.16
N CYS A 124 -9.36 -4.02 4.06
CA CYS A 124 -9.15 -3.90 5.49
C CYS A 124 -10.00 -4.94 6.24
N ARG A 125 -9.68 -5.09 7.51
CA ARG A 125 -10.51 -5.82 8.48
C ARG A 125 -10.70 -5.01 9.76
N PHE A 126 -11.76 -5.27 10.49
CA PHE A 126 -12.03 -4.60 11.76
C PHE A 126 -13.00 -5.40 12.61
N LYS A 127 -13.08 -5.01 13.90
CA LYS A 127 -14.07 -5.48 14.85
C LYS A 127 -14.64 -4.26 15.56
N LEU A 128 -15.94 -4.03 15.47
CA LEU A 128 -16.56 -2.83 15.99
C LEU A 128 -17.51 -3.15 17.14
N LYS A 129 -17.29 -2.53 18.28
CA LYS A 129 -18.18 -2.61 19.46
C LYS A 129 -19.44 -1.79 19.25
N LYS A 130 -20.51 -2.24 19.86
CA LYS A 130 -21.78 -1.50 19.86
C LYS A 130 -21.59 -0.11 20.49
N GLY A 131 -21.99 0.91 19.76
CA GLY A 131 -21.89 2.31 20.20
C GLY A 131 -20.51 2.96 20.00
N ALA A 132 -19.51 2.23 19.48
CA ALA A 132 -18.23 2.80 19.09
C ALA A 132 -18.27 3.31 17.65
N VAL A 133 -17.28 4.13 17.30
CA VAL A 133 -17.04 4.65 15.94
C VAL A 133 -15.75 4.06 15.41
N LEU A 134 -15.80 3.52 14.22
CA LEU A 134 -14.63 2.96 13.54
C LEU A 134 -13.68 4.10 13.15
N ARG A 135 -12.38 3.93 13.41
CA ARG A 135 -11.35 4.90 13.08
C ARG A 135 -10.29 4.31 12.15
N ALA A 136 -9.78 5.15 11.26
CA ALA A 136 -8.65 4.87 10.38
C ALA A 136 -7.38 5.67 10.78
N ASN A 137 -7.46 6.50 11.82
CA ASN A 137 -6.32 7.25 12.34
C ASN A 137 -5.64 6.46 13.45
N TYR A 138 -4.32 6.32 13.36
CA TYR A 138 -3.50 5.57 14.30
C TYR A 138 -2.68 6.51 15.16
N THR A 139 -2.60 6.23 16.46
CA THR A 139 -1.81 7.03 17.41
C THR A 139 -0.31 6.75 17.31
N ASP A 140 0.06 5.51 17.01
CA ASP A 140 1.42 5.06 16.79
C ASP A 140 1.45 3.82 15.89
N PHE A 141 2.66 3.27 15.67
CA PHE A 141 2.86 2.08 14.85
C PHE A 141 2.09 0.88 15.37
N PHE A 142 2.06 0.67 16.69
CA PHE A 142 1.43 -0.51 17.33
C PHE A 142 -0.10 -0.46 17.28
N ASP A 143 -0.67 0.72 17.21
CA ASP A 143 -2.11 0.94 17.20
C ASP A 143 -2.81 0.33 15.97
N ARG A 144 -2.05 0.07 14.90
CA ARG A 144 -2.57 -0.58 13.68
C ARG A 144 -3.05 -2.00 13.90
N ALA A 145 -2.58 -2.67 14.95
CA ALA A 145 -3.03 -4.01 15.36
C ALA A 145 -4.07 -3.99 16.48
N THR A 146 -4.63 -2.82 16.80
CA THR A 146 -5.70 -2.71 17.80
C THR A 146 -6.91 -3.51 17.34
N GLU A 147 -7.37 -4.44 18.19
CA GLU A 147 -8.41 -5.41 17.84
C GLU A 147 -9.76 -4.75 17.56
N PHE A 148 -10.13 -3.75 18.36
CA PHE A 148 -11.46 -3.14 18.30
C PHE A 148 -11.42 -1.71 17.78
N ASP A 149 -12.49 -1.31 17.12
CA ASP A 149 -12.83 0.07 16.75
C ASP A 149 -11.77 0.76 15.86
N THR A 150 -10.90 -0.06 15.23
CA THR A 150 -9.80 0.42 14.40
C THR A 150 -9.75 -0.38 13.10
N ILE A 151 -9.60 0.32 11.98
CA ILE A 151 -9.35 -0.31 10.69
C ILE A 151 -7.96 -0.93 10.70
N ASN A 152 -7.87 -2.24 10.45
CA ASN A 152 -6.62 -2.95 10.30
C ASN A 152 -6.35 -3.17 8.81
N THR A 153 -5.22 -2.63 8.32
CA THR A 153 -4.75 -2.73 6.93
C THR A 153 -3.46 -3.56 6.80
N ILE A 154 -3.06 -4.28 7.85
CA ILE A 154 -1.77 -5.00 7.89
C ILE A 154 -1.71 -6.06 6.80
N ASN A 155 -2.81 -6.81 6.61
CA ASN A 155 -2.85 -7.92 5.66
C ASN A 155 -3.15 -7.51 4.22
N VAL A 156 -3.41 -6.24 3.98
CA VAL A 156 -3.66 -5.72 2.63
C VAL A 156 -2.45 -5.98 1.73
N PRO A 157 -2.64 -6.67 0.59
CA PRO A 157 -1.52 -7.01 -0.28
C PRO A 157 -1.15 -5.82 -1.16
N TYR A 158 0.04 -5.29 -0.99
CA TYR A 158 0.61 -4.30 -1.90
C TYR A 158 1.54 -4.96 -2.91
N ALA A 159 1.35 -4.62 -4.19
CA ALA A 159 2.17 -5.15 -5.27
C ALA A 159 3.62 -4.69 -5.14
N ALA A 160 4.57 -5.63 -5.15
CA ALA A 160 6.00 -5.33 -5.11
C ALA A 160 6.80 -6.38 -5.89
N ILE A 161 8.07 -6.06 -6.17
CA ILE A 161 8.98 -7.00 -6.86
C ILE A 161 9.25 -8.20 -5.94
N GLY A 162 9.00 -9.40 -6.48
CA GLY A 162 9.30 -10.65 -5.78
C GLY A 162 8.27 -11.08 -4.73
N GLY A 163 7.10 -10.45 -4.69
CA GLY A 163 6.00 -10.83 -3.80
C GLY A 163 5.27 -9.64 -3.19
N GLN A 164 4.10 -9.91 -2.61
CA GLN A 164 3.30 -8.88 -1.93
C GLN A 164 4.03 -8.35 -0.69
N THR A 165 3.81 -7.08 -0.35
CA THR A 165 4.49 -6.40 0.75
C THR A 165 3.52 -5.57 1.59
N LEU A 166 4.02 -5.08 2.73
CA LEU A 166 3.33 -4.11 3.59
C LEU A 166 3.15 -2.76 2.88
N SER A 167 2.11 -2.03 3.24
CA SER A 167 1.88 -0.69 2.72
C SER A 167 3.04 0.26 3.05
N SER A 168 3.29 1.21 2.14
CA SER A 168 4.29 2.26 2.38
C SER A 168 3.93 3.14 3.60
N GLU A 169 2.63 3.24 3.95
CA GLU A 169 2.19 3.95 5.15
C GLU A 169 2.60 3.24 6.43
N ILE A 170 2.46 1.90 6.49
CA ILE A 170 2.89 1.10 7.63
C ILE A 170 4.40 1.22 7.81
N LEU A 171 5.15 1.01 6.75
CA LEU A 171 6.62 1.12 6.79
C LEU A 171 7.06 2.55 7.13
N GLY A 172 6.40 3.57 6.56
CA GLY A 172 6.66 4.97 6.85
C GLY A 172 6.42 5.32 8.32
N ALA A 173 5.36 4.79 8.93
CA ALA A 173 5.08 4.95 10.36
C ALA A 173 6.21 4.34 11.21
N PHE A 174 6.63 3.09 10.91
CA PHE A 174 7.78 2.46 11.56
C PHE A 174 9.03 3.35 11.52
N ALA A 175 9.43 3.77 10.32
CA ALA A 175 10.64 4.56 10.13
C ALA A 175 10.55 5.95 10.77
N THR A 176 9.34 6.55 10.79
CA THR A 176 9.10 7.86 11.39
C THR A 176 9.22 7.81 12.91
N GLU A 177 8.75 6.74 13.54
CA GLU A 177 8.90 6.56 14.98
C GLU A 177 10.32 6.14 15.38
N ALA A 178 10.93 5.24 14.59
CA ALA A 178 12.28 4.76 14.88
C ALA A 178 13.33 5.87 14.81
N LYS A 179 13.21 6.82 13.87
CA LYS A 179 14.22 7.90 13.67
C LYS A 179 14.43 8.83 14.88
N ASP A 180 13.50 8.85 15.83
CA ASP A 180 13.59 9.66 17.04
C ASP A 180 14.53 9.06 18.11
N PHE A 181 15.04 7.85 17.83
CA PHE A 181 15.92 7.09 18.72
C PHE A 181 17.32 6.91 18.11
N GLU A 182 18.28 6.46 18.91
CA GLU A 182 19.60 6.08 18.41
C GLU A 182 19.48 4.78 17.61
N LEU A 183 19.75 4.88 16.31
CA LEU A 183 19.63 3.76 15.38
C LEU A 183 20.99 3.09 15.17
N SER A 184 21.01 1.76 15.11
CA SER A 184 22.13 1.03 14.54
C SER A 184 22.32 1.40 13.06
N THR A 185 23.48 1.13 12.48
CA THR A 185 23.73 1.36 11.06
C THR A 185 22.67 0.69 10.16
N MET A 186 22.26 -0.52 10.53
CA MET A 186 21.27 -1.28 9.80
C MET A 186 19.86 -0.69 9.92
N ASP A 187 19.44 -0.32 11.14
CA ASP A 187 18.16 0.34 11.38
C ASP A 187 18.08 1.65 10.60
N PHE A 188 19.19 2.42 10.60
CA PHE A 188 19.27 3.65 9.84
C PHE A 188 19.13 3.41 8.32
N GLN A 189 19.84 2.42 7.76
CA GLN A 189 19.76 2.09 6.34
C GLN A 189 18.36 1.64 5.93
N PHE A 190 17.71 0.83 6.76
CA PHE A 190 16.33 0.40 6.51
C PHE A 190 15.36 1.59 6.54
N CYS A 191 15.39 2.40 7.60
CA CYS A 191 14.55 3.59 7.72
C CYS A 191 14.80 4.60 6.58
N PHE A 192 16.07 4.80 6.19
CA PHE A 192 16.42 5.66 5.06
C PHE A 192 15.82 5.13 3.75
N SER A 193 15.92 3.82 3.51
CA SER A 193 15.34 3.19 2.32
C SER A 193 13.81 3.36 2.28
N VAL A 194 13.12 3.15 3.40
CA VAL A 194 11.67 3.37 3.52
C VAL A 194 11.31 4.83 3.23
N LEU A 195 11.99 5.78 3.87
CA LEU A 195 11.69 7.21 3.74
C LEU A 195 12.13 7.82 2.40
N SER A 196 12.92 7.09 1.59
CA SER A 196 13.26 7.52 0.22
C SER A 196 12.08 7.46 -0.76
N GLY A 197 10.92 6.96 -0.33
CA GLY A 197 9.70 6.86 -1.13
C GLY A 197 9.67 5.68 -2.10
N ARG A 198 10.68 4.81 -2.08
CA ARG A 198 10.67 3.57 -2.85
C ARG A 198 9.87 2.50 -2.13
N ARG A 199 9.14 1.71 -2.89
CA ARG A 199 8.45 0.54 -2.33
C ARG A 199 9.47 -0.51 -1.90
N ILE A 200 9.39 -0.93 -0.65
CA ILE A 200 10.26 -1.96 -0.08
C ILE A 200 9.59 -3.32 -0.30
N SER A 201 10.31 -4.27 -0.88
CA SER A 201 9.79 -5.63 -1.08
C SER A 201 9.74 -6.43 0.22
N ALA A 202 8.86 -7.44 0.28
CA ALA A 202 8.81 -8.35 1.42
C ALA A 202 10.16 -9.02 1.69
N ALA A 203 10.92 -9.35 0.64
CA ALA A 203 12.26 -9.90 0.77
C ALA A 203 13.25 -8.94 1.46
N GLN A 204 13.19 -7.63 1.15
CA GLN A 204 14.02 -6.63 1.83
C GLN A 204 13.63 -6.46 3.31
N ILE A 205 12.33 -6.51 3.60
CA ILE A 205 11.83 -6.44 4.99
C ILE A 205 12.28 -7.69 5.75
N SER A 206 12.12 -8.89 5.16
CA SER A 206 12.55 -10.15 5.77
C SER A 206 14.05 -10.16 6.05
N LEU A 207 14.87 -9.77 5.07
CA LEU A 207 16.33 -9.69 5.25
C LEU A 207 16.71 -8.76 6.42
N TYR A 208 16.05 -7.61 6.53
CA TYR A 208 16.27 -6.70 7.66
C TYR A 208 15.89 -7.34 8.99
N ILE A 209 14.70 -7.98 9.08
CA ILE A 209 14.21 -8.63 10.30
C ILE A 209 15.13 -9.80 10.71
N GLU A 210 15.45 -10.69 9.78
CA GLU A 210 16.32 -11.86 10.01
C GLU A 210 17.68 -11.45 10.55
N HIS A 211 18.25 -10.42 9.95
CA HIS A 211 19.56 -9.93 10.39
C HIS A 211 19.48 -9.23 11.76
N ARG A 212 18.38 -8.52 12.03
CA ARG A 212 18.19 -7.75 13.26
C ARG A 212 17.80 -8.62 14.45
N LEU A 213 16.91 -9.60 14.24
CA LEU A 213 16.41 -10.51 15.27
C LEU A 213 17.17 -11.85 15.34
N LYS A 214 18.04 -12.14 14.36
CA LYS A 214 18.74 -13.43 14.23
C LYS A 214 17.78 -14.63 14.12
N THR A 215 16.66 -14.43 13.44
CA THR A 215 15.58 -15.41 13.24
C THR A 215 15.33 -15.56 11.76
N GLU A 216 15.24 -16.77 11.25
CA GLU A 216 14.86 -17.06 9.86
C GLU A 216 13.35 -16.91 9.69
N ILE A 217 12.92 -16.28 8.60
CA ILE A 217 11.50 -16.11 8.26
C ILE A 217 11.20 -16.91 6.98
N SER A 218 10.51 -18.02 7.17
CA SER A 218 10.03 -18.83 6.05
C SER A 218 8.63 -18.37 5.64
N ASN A 219 8.42 -18.04 4.35
CA ASN A 219 7.13 -17.60 3.79
C ASN A 219 6.49 -16.43 4.56
N PRO A 220 7.08 -15.24 4.52
CA PRO A 220 6.60 -14.09 5.29
C PRO A 220 5.22 -13.65 4.81
N THR A 221 4.26 -13.62 5.73
CA THR A 221 2.99 -12.92 5.53
C THR A 221 3.14 -11.46 5.98
N ASN A 222 2.27 -10.56 5.51
CA ASN A 222 2.27 -9.18 5.97
C ASN A 222 2.10 -9.08 7.49
N GLN A 223 1.28 -9.97 8.10
CA GLN A 223 1.14 -10.05 9.56
C GLN A 223 2.46 -10.41 10.23
N THR A 224 3.15 -11.45 9.73
CA THR A 224 4.45 -11.87 10.29
C THR A 224 5.50 -10.76 10.18
N LEU A 225 5.57 -10.07 9.04
CA LEU A 225 6.48 -8.95 8.85
C LEU A 225 6.18 -7.82 9.84
N TYR A 226 4.91 -7.45 9.99
CA TYR A 226 4.48 -6.41 10.91
C TYR A 226 4.80 -6.75 12.37
N ASP A 227 4.49 -7.97 12.81
CA ASP A 227 4.73 -8.42 14.18
C ASP A 227 6.22 -8.37 14.55
N ASN A 228 7.09 -8.79 13.64
CA ASN A 228 8.53 -8.70 13.83
C ASN A 228 9.04 -7.25 13.83
N LEU A 229 8.50 -6.38 12.98
CA LEU A 229 8.80 -4.95 13.03
C LEU A 229 8.36 -4.33 14.36
N CYS A 230 7.24 -4.79 14.94
CA CYS A 230 6.83 -4.38 16.29
C CYS A 230 7.87 -4.76 17.36
N LEU A 231 8.45 -5.95 17.29
CA LEU A 231 9.52 -6.37 18.20
C LEU A 231 10.75 -5.47 18.08
N ILE A 232 11.19 -5.23 16.85
CA ILE A 232 12.34 -4.37 16.57
C ILE A 232 12.10 -2.94 17.07
N LEU A 233 10.91 -2.38 16.78
CA LEU A 233 10.58 -1.01 17.21
C LEU A 233 10.54 -0.89 18.74
N ARG A 234 10.05 -1.90 19.46
CA ARG A 234 10.11 -1.94 20.92
C ARG A 234 11.56 -1.93 21.42
N GLU A 235 12.46 -2.70 20.82
CA GLU A 235 13.87 -2.69 21.17
C GLU A 235 14.51 -1.31 20.91
N ILE A 236 14.23 -0.69 19.76
CA ILE A 236 14.71 0.65 19.43
C ILE A 236 14.19 1.67 20.44
N LYS A 237 12.91 1.65 20.79
CA LYS A 237 12.31 2.56 21.78
C LYS A 237 12.83 2.37 23.20
N ASN A 238 13.29 1.19 23.55
CA ASN A 238 13.94 0.90 24.83
C ASN A 238 15.41 1.39 24.88
N GLY A 239 15.98 1.75 23.75
CA GLY A 239 17.29 2.37 23.63
C GLY A 239 17.29 3.86 24.02
N LYS A 240 18.43 4.53 23.78
CA LYS A 240 18.53 5.99 24.03
C LYS A 240 17.78 6.78 22.96
N ARG A 241 17.05 7.79 23.41
CA ARG A 241 16.45 8.76 22.50
C ARG A 241 17.54 9.63 21.85
N ARG A 242 17.44 9.89 20.57
CA ARG A 242 18.40 10.72 19.82
C ARG A 242 18.37 12.15 20.34
N GLU A 243 19.48 12.63 20.89
CA GLU A 243 19.66 14.02 21.20
C GLU A 243 19.95 14.80 19.90
N ILE A 244 19.00 15.60 19.46
CA ILE A 244 19.24 16.56 18.38
C ILE A 244 19.97 17.75 19.02
N THR A 245 21.29 17.68 19.06
CA THR A 245 22.12 18.84 19.41
C THR A 245 21.96 19.88 18.32
N GLY A 246 21.02 20.79 18.54
CA GLY A 246 20.87 21.97 17.72
C GLY A 246 22.18 22.79 17.83
N THR A 247 22.92 22.86 16.73
CA THR A 247 24.06 23.76 16.61
C THR A 247 23.53 25.18 16.78
N ARG A 248 23.54 25.70 18.02
CA ARG A 248 23.45 27.15 18.25
C ARG A 248 24.59 27.77 17.46
N ARG A 249 24.30 28.28 16.27
CA ARG A 249 25.21 29.23 15.61
C ARG A 249 25.47 30.37 16.62
N ARG A 250 26.64 30.36 17.28
CA ARG A 250 27.17 31.55 17.95
C ARG A 250 27.22 32.65 16.89
N ARG A 251 26.34 33.65 16.99
CA ARG A 251 26.52 34.92 16.32
C ARG A 251 27.88 35.44 16.78
N ARG A 252 28.87 35.41 15.89
CA ARG A 252 30.07 36.24 16.06
C ARG A 252 29.59 37.67 15.93
N GLU A 253 29.58 38.38 17.06
CA GLU A 253 29.56 39.84 17.03
C GLU A 253 30.89 40.27 16.41
N ILE A 254 30.81 40.89 15.24
CA ILE A 254 31.93 41.59 14.62
C ILE A 254 31.96 42.93 15.34
N MET A 255 32.89 43.12 16.28
CA MET A 255 33.25 44.44 16.72
C MET A 255 33.99 45.13 15.57
N LEU A 256 33.42 46.18 15.06
CA LEU A 256 34.10 47.15 14.19
C LEU A 256 34.75 48.19 15.10
N ASP A 257 36.08 48.27 15.06
CA ASP A 257 36.88 49.40 15.57
C ASP A 257 36.77 50.59 14.60
#